data_7dd130fbb34b1f0d6289afe914af9b68
#
_entry.id   7dd130fbb34b1f0d6289afe914af9b68
#
_cell.length_a   1.000
_cell.length_b   1.000
_cell.length_c   1.000
_cell.angle_alpha   90.00
_cell.angle_beta   90.00
_cell.angle_gamma   90.00
#
_symmetry.space_group_name_H-M   'P 1'
#
loop_
_entity.id
_entity.type
_entity.pdbx_description
1 polymer ?
#
loop_
_entity_poly.entity_id
_entity_poly.type
_entity_poly.pdbx_seq_one_letter_code
_entity_poly.pdbx_strand_id
1 'polypeptide(L)'
;MHIILHQPEIPANTGNIGRTCVATGTSLHLIEPLGFRLNEKEIKRAGMDYWQHLDVTRYINFQEFREMHPGAKIWMATTKAHQTYTDVKFEPDDYIMFGKESAGIPEELLVEHEETCIRIPMLPEIRSLNLSNSVAIVLYEALRQQGFESMQRDGELHRLHWKE
;
A
#
# COMPACT_ATOMS: atom_id res chain seq x y z
N MET A 1 -3.44 8.74 4.98
CA MET A 1 -2.99 7.30 4.96
C MET A 1 -1.59 7.19 4.39
N HIS A 2 -0.88 6.15 4.80
CA HIS A 2 0.48 5.86 4.37
C HIS A 2 0.61 4.38 4.01
N ILE A 3 1.30 4.09 2.91
CA ILE A 3 1.63 2.72 2.52
C ILE A 3 3.13 2.51 2.70
N ILE A 4 3.52 1.39 3.33
CA ILE A 4 4.90 0.97 3.46
C ILE A 4 5.09 -0.31 2.64
N LEU A 5 6.07 -0.33 1.75
CA LEU A 5 6.52 -1.52 1.05
C LEU A 5 7.87 -1.97 1.62
N HIS A 6 7.87 -3.12 2.25
CA HIS A 6 9.06 -3.70 2.85
C HIS A 6 9.82 -4.54 1.83
N GLN A 7 10.90 -3.99 1.29
CA GLN A 7 11.79 -4.63 0.33
C GLN A 7 11.08 -5.17 -0.92
N PRO A 8 10.28 -4.33 -1.63
CA PRO A 8 9.57 -4.78 -2.83
C PRO A 8 10.55 -5.24 -3.90
N GLU A 9 10.15 -6.27 -4.67
CA GLU A 9 11.02 -6.96 -5.62
C GLU A 9 10.65 -6.70 -7.08
N ILE A 10 9.36 -6.49 -7.37
CA ILE A 10 8.84 -6.40 -8.73
C ILE A 10 8.50 -4.94 -9.06
N PRO A 11 9.22 -4.31 -10.01
CA PRO A 11 9.04 -2.88 -10.32
C PRO A 11 7.63 -2.55 -10.80
N ALA A 12 6.99 -3.42 -11.57
CA ALA A 12 5.61 -3.20 -12.04
C ALA A 12 4.61 -3.08 -10.88
N ASN A 13 4.77 -3.86 -9.80
CA ASN A 13 3.92 -3.75 -8.62
C ASN A 13 4.12 -2.41 -7.92
N THR A 14 5.36 -2.02 -7.69
CA THR A 14 5.67 -0.71 -7.07
C THR A 14 5.14 0.44 -7.92
N GLY A 15 5.25 0.35 -9.25
CA GLY A 15 4.69 1.32 -10.17
C GLY A 15 3.17 1.45 -10.05
N ASN A 16 2.45 0.34 -10.06
CA ASN A 16 0.99 0.33 -9.90
C ASN A 16 0.56 0.86 -8.52
N ILE A 17 1.30 0.51 -7.47
CA ILE A 17 1.04 1.02 -6.11
C ILE A 17 1.25 2.53 -6.06
N GLY A 18 2.32 3.03 -6.67
CA GLY A 18 2.58 4.47 -6.76
C GLY A 18 1.43 5.22 -7.43
N ARG A 19 0.87 4.67 -8.52
CA ARG A 19 -0.31 5.24 -9.18
C ARG A 19 -1.52 5.28 -8.26
N THR A 20 -1.79 4.22 -7.53
CA THR A 20 -2.88 4.18 -6.55
C THR A 20 -2.65 5.23 -5.45
N CYS A 21 -1.43 5.39 -4.96
CA CYS A 21 -1.09 6.39 -3.95
C CYS A 21 -1.32 7.83 -4.46
N VAL A 22 -0.92 8.12 -5.70
CA VAL A 22 -1.21 9.45 -6.31
C VAL A 22 -2.70 9.68 -6.45
N ALA A 23 -3.45 8.67 -6.91
CA ALA A 23 -4.90 8.77 -7.09
C ALA A 23 -5.68 9.01 -5.79
N THR A 24 -5.10 8.65 -4.65
CA THR A 24 -5.76 8.70 -3.33
C THR A 24 -5.14 9.72 -2.37
N GLY A 25 -4.10 10.43 -2.79
CA GLY A 25 -3.37 11.33 -1.90
C GLY A 25 -2.65 10.62 -0.75
N THR A 26 -2.22 9.38 -0.97
CA THR A 26 -1.54 8.52 0.01
C THR A 26 -0.03 8.63 -0.15
N SER A 27 0.70 8.74 0.96
CA SER A 27 2.16 8.74 0.97
C SER A 27 2.72 7.32 0.85
N LEU A 28 3.79 7.16 0.07
CA LEU A 28 4.46 5.88 -0.14
C LEU A 28 5.83 5.86 0.54
N HIS A 29 6.09 4.82 1.32
CA HIS A 29 7.36 4.60 2.00
C HIS A 29 7.99 3.29 1.50
N LEU A 30 9.21 3.37 0.98
CA LEU A 30 9.94 2.22 0.43
C LEU A 30 11.10 1.85 1.35
N ILE A 31 11.06 0.64 1.89
CA ILE A 31 12.14 0.11 2.73
C ILE A 31 13.11 -0.69 1.85
N GLU A 32 14.35 -0.27 1.79
CA GLU A 32 15.41 -0.95 1.06
C GLU A 32 15.89 -2.21 1.80
N PRO A 33 16.55 -3.17 1.11
CA PRO A 33 16.89 -3.12 -0.32
C PRO A 33 15.69 -3.34 -1.23
N LEU A 34 15.66 -2.62 -2.37
CA LEU A 34 14.70 -2.87 -3.44
C LEU A 34 15.26 -3.94 -4.39
N GLY A 35 14.41 -4.83 -4.91
CA GLY A 35 14.79 -5.84 -5.90
C GLY A 35 14.99 -5.27 -7.31
N PHE A 36 14.96 -3.97 -7.48
CA PHE A 36 15.10 -3.26 -8.75
C PHE A 36 15.70 -1.87 -8.53
N ARG A 37 16.10 -1.22 -9.62
CA ARG A 37 16.58 0.17 -9.58
C ARG A 37 15.40 1.12 -9.82
N LEU A 38 15.33 2.16 -8.99
CA LEU A 38 14.33 3.21 -9.10
C LEU A 38 15.03 4.52 -9.48
N ASN A 39 15.20 4.75 -10.79
CA ASN A 39 15.78 5.97 -11.33
C ASN A 39 14.85 6.61 -12.37
N GLU A 40 15.09 7.87 -12.73
CA GLU A 40 14.23 8.61 -13.66
C GLU A 40 14.06 7.95 -15.01
N LYS A 41 15.12 7.33 -15.54
CA LYS A 41 15.11 6.68 -16.85
C LYS A 41 14.19 5.46 -16.86
N GLU A 42 14.24 4.65 -15.81
CA GLU A 42 13.40 3.46 -15.66
C GLU A 42 11.94 3.83 -15.36
N ILE A 43 11.74 4.89 -14.57
CA ILE A 43 10.41 5.47 -14.30
C ILE A 43 9.76 5.91 -15.62
N LYS A 44 10.47 6.64 -16.47
CA LYS A 44 9.97 7.06 -17.78
C LYS A 44 9.66 5.87 -18.70
N ARG A 45 10.53 4.85 -18.74
CA ARG A 45 10.32 3.63 -19.53
C ARG A 45 9.08 2.85 -19.11
N ALA A 46 8.78 2.85 -17.83
CA ALA A 46 7.61 2.17 -17.27
C ALA A 46 6.30 2.95 -17.46
N GLY A 47 6.34 4.14 -18.08
CA GLY A 47 5.16 4.99 -18.27
C GLY A 47 4.61 5.56 -16.97
N MET A 48 5.45 5.71 -15.95
CA MET A 48 5.05 6.23 -14.64
C MET A 48 5.06 7.77 -14.60
N ASP A 49 4.30 8.41 -15.47
CA ASP A 49 4.23 9.88 -15.55
C ASP A 49 3.71 10.53 -14.27
N TYR A 50 2.88 9.80 -13.50
CA TYR A 50 2.35 10.23 -12.21
C TYR A 50 3.41 10.23 -11.09
N TRP A 51 4.56 9.58 -11.28
CA TRP A 51 5.59 9.41 -10.24
C TRP A 51 6.10 10.74 -9.69
N GLN A 52 6.21 11.75 -10.53
CA GLN A 52 6.61 13.10 -10.12
C GLN A 52 5.63 13.76 -9.13
N HIS A 53 4.38 13.29 -9.09
CA HIS A 53 3.33 13.77 -8.18
C HIS A 53 3.19 12.91 -6.92
N LEU A 54 3.99 11.86 -6.83
CA LEU A 54 3.95 10.92 -5.71
C LEU A 54 4.79 11.45 -4.54
N ASP A 55 4.19 11.49 -3.37
CA ASP A 55 4.91 11.66 -2.11
C ASP A 55 5.55 10.32 -1.74
N VAL A 56 6.82 10.15 -2.08
CA VAL A 56 7.58 8.92 -1.85
C VAL A 56 8.87 9.19 -1.09
N THR A 57 9.13 8.38 -0.06
CA THR A 57 10.36 8.42 0.73
C THR A 57 10.99 7.02 0.76
N ARG A 58 12.32 6.96 0.63
CA ARG A 58 13.10 5.73 0.71
C ARG A 58 13.86 5.68 2.03
N TYR A 59 13.96 4.48 2.59
CA TYR A 59 14.67 4.22 3.85
C TYR A 59 15.68 3.09 3.63
N ILE A 60 16.86 3.19 4.19
CA ILE A 60 17.91 2.16 4.06
C ILE A 60 17.53 0.85 4.73
N ASN A 61 16.65 0.89 5.75
CA ASN A 61 16.08 -0.26 6.43
C ASN A 61 14.86 0.17 7.24
N PHE A 62 14.15 -0.79 7.82
CA PHE A 62 12.97 -0.52 8.63
C PHE A 62 13.29 0.20 9.94
N GLN A 63 14.48 0.01 10.49
CA GLN A 63 14.91 0.71 11.68
C GLN A 63 14.99 2.24 11.47
N GLU A 64 15.53 2.67 10.33
CA GLU A 64 15.54 4.10 9.95
C GLU A 64 14.12 4.66 9.86
N PHE A 65 13.19 3.91 9.25
CA PHE A 65 11.78 4.30 9.21
C PHE A 65 11.22 4.51 10.63
N ARG A 66 11.44 3.56 11.54
CA ARG A 66 10.96 3.66 12.93
C ARG A 66 11.53 4.87 13.67
N GLU A 67 12.80 5.17 13.46
CA GLU A 67 13.46 6.32 14.08
C GLU A 67 12.90 7.65 13.58
N MET A 68 12.56 7.72 12.30
CA MET A 68 11.95 8.91 11.71
C MET A 68 10.46 9.06 12.03
N HIS A 69 9.77 7.98 12.33
CA HIS A 69 8.33 7.94 12.62
C HIS A 69 8.02 7.17 13.91
N PRO A 70 8.50 7.65 15.09
CA PRO A 70 8.42 6.88 16.33
C PRO A 70 6.99 6.66 16.85
N GLY A 71 6.03 7.50 16.41
CA GLY A 71 4.62 7.38 16.79
C GLY A 71 3.75 6.68 15.76
N ALA A 72 4.34 6.11 14.70
CA ALA A 72 3.56 5.49 13.62
C ALA A 72 2.81 4.25 14.09
N LYS A 73 1.48 4.25 13.89
CA LYS A 73 0.66 3.05 14.04
C LYS A 73 0.69 2.30 12.71
N ILE A 74 1.19 1.07 12.73
CA ILE A 74 1.44 0.27 11.53
C ILE A 74 0.58 -0.98 11.54
N TRP A 75 -0.29 -1.11 10.54
CA TRP A 75 -1.01 -2.32 10.23
C TRP A 75 -0.14 -3.21 9.34
N MET A 76 0.03 -4.46 9.71
CA MET A 76 0.83 -5.44 8.98
C MET A 76 -0.08 -6.33 8.12
N ALA A 77 -0.12 -6.09 6.81
CA ALA A 77 -0.92 -6.90 5.89
C ALA A 77 -0.19 -8.22 5.59
N THR A 78 -0.74 -9.32 6.05
CA THR A 78 -0.14 -10.66 5.95
C THR A 78 -1.21 -11.75 5.89
N THR A 79 -0.95 -12.81 5.13
CA THR A 79 -1.84 -13.99 5.08
C THR A 79 -1.84 -14.78 6.39
N LYS A 80 -0.96 -14.45 7.34
CA LYS A 80 -0.81 -15.14 8.64
C LYS A 80 -1.63 -14.50 9.77
N ALA A 81 -2.32 -13.40 9.51
CA ALA A 81 -3.11 -12.71 10.53
C ALA A 81 -4.38 -13.47 10.93
N HIS A 82 -4.85 -13.21 12.16
CA HIS A 82 -6.03 -13.83 12.74
C HIS A 82 -7.31 -13.00 12.60
N GLN A 83 -7.21 -11.80 12.06
CA GLN A 83 -8.34 -10.91 11.80
C GLN A 83 -8.28 -10.37 10.37
N THR A 84 -9.44 -10.01 9.83
CA THR A 84 -9.50 -9.46 8.47
C THR A 84 -9.32 -7.94 8.49
N TYR A 85 -8.93 -7.39 7.34
CA TYR A 85 -8.78 -5.94 7.16
C TYR A 85 -10.10 -5.17 7.37
N THR A 86 -11.24 -5.85 7.29
CA THR A 86 -12.56 -5.26 7.51
C THR A 86 -12.99 -5.26 8.98
N ASP A 87 -12.30 -6.00 9.85
CA ASP A 87 -12.61 -6.10 11.27
C ASP A 87 -12.02 -4.94 12.10
N VAL A 88 -11.15 -4.15 11.51
CA VAL A 88 -10.38 -3.13 12.21
C VAL A 88 -10.78 -1.72 11.81
N LYS A 89 -10.49 -0.75 12.67
CA LYS A 89 -10.71 0.66 12.39
C LYS A 89 -9.40 1.35 12.03
N PHE A 90 -9.32 1.87 10.81
CA PHE A 90 -8.19 2.67 10.35
C PHE A 90 -8.40 4.14 10.72
N GLU A 91 -7.34 4.77 11.23
CA GLU A 91 -7.30 6.21 11.44
C GLU A 91 -6.63 6.92 10.24
N PRO A 92 -6.91 8.22 10.02
CA PRO A 92 -6.43 8.93 8.80
C PRO A 92 -4.91 8.91 8.58
N ASP A 93 -4.12 8.88 9.65
CA ASP A 93 -2.66 8.90 9.58
C ASP A 93 -2.01 7.53 9.82
N ASP A 94 -2.79 6.46 9.81
CA ASP A 94 -2.27 5.11 9.96
C ASP A 94 -1.41 4.71 8.76
N TYR A 95 -0.47 3.82 9.04
CA TYR A 95 0.41 3.17 8.07
C TYR A 95 -0.07 1.74 7.83
N ILE A 96 -0.01 1.29 6.58
CA ILE A 96 -0.28 -0.10 6.21
C ILE A 96 0.96 -0.64 5.52
N MET A 97 1.59 -1.65 6.13
CA MET A 97 2.80 -2.29 5.59
C MET A 97 2.43 -3.55 4.82
N PHE A 98 3.08 -3.71 3.67
CA PHE A 98 3.05 -4.91 2.85
C PHE A 98 4.47 -5.44 2.67
N GLY A 99 4.63 -6.75 2.66
CA GLY A 99 5.90 -7.41 2.46
C GLY A 99 6.27 -7.59 0.99
N LYS A 100 7.47 -8.09 0.75
CA LYS A 100 7.94 -8.42 -0.60
C LYS A 100 7.15 -9.57 -1.22
N GLU A 101 7.12 -9.61 -2.54
CA GLU A 101 6.27 -10.54 -3.31
C GLU A 101 6.61 -12.00 -3.03
N SER A 102 7.88 -12.34 -2.83
CA SER A 102 8.33 -13.73 -2.64
C SER A 102 8.14 -14.30 -1.24
N ALA A 103 8.07 -13.46 -0.20
CA ALA A 103 8.11 -13.95 1.18
C ALA A 103 7.20 -13.22 2.18
N GLY A 104 6.60 -12.08 1.78
CA GLY A 104 5.81 -11.26 2.69
C GLY A 104 6.65 -10.50 3.72
N ILE A 105 6.02 -10.12 4.81
CA ILE A 105 6.68 -9.44 5.94
C ILE A 105 7.43 -10.47 6.77
N PRO A 106 8.67 -10.18 7.22
CA PRO A 106 9.41 -11.06 8.12
C PRO A 106 8.61 -11.41 9.39
N GLU A 107 8.67 -12.68 9.81
CA GLU A 107 7.88 -13.15 10.97
C GLU A 107 8.29 -12.44 12.27
N GLU A 108 9.55 -12.04 12.39
CA GLU A 108 10.05 -11.27 13.54
C GLU A 108 9.28 -9.95 13.70
N LEU A 109 8.96 -9.28 12.60
CA LEU A 109 8.15 -8.05 12.64
C LEU A 109 6.69 -8.35 12.95
N LEU A 110 6.15 -9.45 12.41
CA LEU A 110 4.76 -9.84 12.65
C LEU A 110 4.49 -10.15 14.13
N VAL A 111 5.41 -10.84 14.78
CA VAL A 111 5.30 -11.18 16.20
C VAL A 111 5.29 -9.92 17.07
N GLU A 112 6.08 -8.92 16.73
CA GLU A 112 6.10 -7.63 17.44
C GLU A 112 4.80 -6.81 17.23
N HIS A 113 4.02 -7.13 16.18
CA HIS A 113 2.83 -6.37 15.78
C HIS A 113 1.59 -7.27 15.66
N GLU A 114 1.50 -8.34 16.42
CA GLU A 114 0.43 -9.32 16.32
C GLU A 114 -0.97 -8.69 16.32
N GLU A 115 -1.22 -7.75 17.22
CA GLU A 115 -2.52 -7.07 17.35
C GLU A 115 -2.91 -6.20 16.14
N THR A 116 -1.93 -5.78 15.36
CA THR A 116 -2.14 -4.97 14.15
C THR A 116 -1.90 -5.74 12.86
N CYS A 117 -1.74 -7.07 12.92
CA CYS A 117 -1.73 -7.91 11.74
C CYS A 117 -3.14 -8.09 11.20
N ILE A 118 -3.30 -7.88 9.90
CA ILE A 118 -4.58 -7.98 9.18
C ILE A 118 -4.39 -8.80 7.90
N ARG A 119 -5.46 -9.46 7.47
CA ARG A 119 -5.43 -10.26 6.25
C ARG A 119 -6.59 -9.94 5.30
N ILE A 120 -6.39 -10.21 4.03
CA ILE A 120 -7.44 -10.29 3.03
C ILE A 120 -7.91 -11.75 2.99
N PRO A 121 -9.21 -12.05 3.15
CA PRO A 121 -9.72 -13.41 3.02
C PRO A 121 -9.46 -13.96 1.61
N MET A 122 -9.09 -15.24 1.55
CA MET A 122 -8.84 -15.97 0.31
C MET A 122 -9.32 -17.41 0.47
N LEU A 123 -9.58 -18.08 -0.65
CA LEU A 123 -9.82 -19.52 -0.64
C LEU A 123 -8.57 -20.27 -0.16
N PRO A 124 -8.71 -21.40 0.53
CA PRO A 124 -7.58 -22.09 1.19
C PRO A 124 -6.44 -22.49 0.25
N GLU A 125 -6.74 -22.76 -1.01
CA GLU A 125 -5.77 -23.22 -2.01
C GLU A 125 -4.87 -22.10 -2.55
N ILE A 126 -5.23 -20.84 -2.30
CA ILE A 126 -4.50 -19.68 -2.81
C ILE A 126 -3.53 -19.16 -1.74
N ARG A 127 -2.26 -19.00 -2.13
CA ARG A 127 -1.20 -18.54 -1.20
C ARG A 127 -1.25 -17.05 -0.93
N SER A 128 -1.45 -16.25 -1.99
CA SER A 128 -1.42 -14.80 -1.91
C SER A 128 -2.10 -14.16 -3.13
N LEU A 129 -2.48 -12.91 -2.98
CA LEU A 129 -2.88 -12.06 -4.09
C LEU A 129 -1.66 -11.29 -4.61
N ASN A 130 -1.76 -10.79 -5.84
CA ASN A 130 -0.80 -9.83 -6.37
C ASN A 130 -0.64 -8.65 -5.40
N LEU A 131 0.60 -8.21 -5.18
CA LEU A 131 0.91 -7.16 -4.20
C LEU A 131 0.15 -5.86 -4.47
N SER A 132 0.14 -5.39 -5.71
CA SER A 132 -0.53 -4.12 -6.05
C SER A 132 -2.05 -4.21 -5.86
N ASN A 133 -2.65 -5.36 -6.12
CA ASN A 133 -4.07 -5.61 -5.84
C ASN A 133 -4.34 -5.60 -4.34
N SER A 134 -3.49 -6.25 -3.55
CA SER A 134 -3.62 -6.27 -2.09
C SER A 134 -3.58 -4.87 -1.49
N VAL A 135 -2.65 -4.04 -1.95
CA VAL A 135 -2.56 -2.64 -1.52
C VAL A 135 -3.84 -1.88 -1.83
N ALA A 136 -4.34 -1.99 -3.06
CA ALA A 136 -5.57 -1.30 -3.47
C ALA A 136 -6.78 -1.73 -2.62
N ILE A 137 -6.94 -3.03 -2.38
CA ILE A 137 -8.05 -3.57 -1.58
C ILE A 137 -8.05 -2.98 -0.17
N VAL A 138 -6.93 -3.07 0.54
CA VAL A 138 -6.84 -2.63 1.95
C VAL A 138 -6.89 -1.11 2.05
N LEU A 139 -6.18 -0.41 1.18
CA LEU A 139 -6.17 1.06 1.18
C LEU A 139 -7.57 1.63 0.94
N TYR A 140 -8.31 1.11 -0.04
CA TYR A 140 -9.66 1.61 -0.34
C TYR A 140 -10.66 1.29 0.78
N GLU A 141 -10.50 0.20 1.52
CA GLU A 141 -11.29 -0.02 2.73
C GLU A 141 -10.99 1.03 3.80
N ALA A 142 -9.73 1.36 4.03
CA ALA A 142 -9.36 2.42 4.95
C ALA A 142 -9.95 3.77 4.54
N LEU A 143 -9.89 4.10 3.25
CA LEU A 143 -10.46 5.34 2.71
C LEU A 143 -11.99 5.34 2.78
N ARG A 144 -12.64 4.19 2.55
CA ARG A 144 -14.09 4.04 2.72
C ARG A 144 -14.51 4.37 4.15
N GLN A 145 -13.79 3.86 5.15
CA GLN A 145 -14.05 4.15 6.56
C GLN A 145 -13.95 5.65 6.87
N GLN A 146 -13.11 6.37 6.13
CA GLN A 146 -12.93 7.83 6.25
C GLN A 146 -13.89 8.63 5.35
N GLY A 147 -14.85 7.96 4.70
CA GLY A 147 -15.87 8.59 3.86
C GLY A 147 -15.35 9.11 2.52
N PHE A 148 -14.19 8.65 2.03
CA PHE A 148 -13.54 9.11 0.80
C PHE A 148 -13.35 10.62 0.76
N GLU A 149 -12.95 11.20 1.89
CA GLU A 149 -12.76 12.64 2.04
C GLU A 149 -11.84 13.19 0.92
N SER A 150 -12.25 14.31 0.32
CA SER A 150 -11.55 14.98 -0.78
C SER A 150 -11.43 14.18 -2.08
N MET A 151 -12.11 13.05 -2.20
CA MET A 151 -12.12 12.24 -3.43
C MET A 151 -13.41 12.48 -4.23
N GLN A 152 -13.28 12.49 -5.55
CA GLN A 152 -14.43 12.55 -6.45
C GLN A 152 -15.19 11.22 -6.40
N ARG A 153 -16.50 11.28 -6.13
CA ARG A 153 -17.35 10.09 -5.91
C ARG A 153 -18.36 9.84 -7.01
N ASP A 154 -18.47 10.74 -7.94
CA ASP A 154 -19.39 10.67 -9.09
C ASP A 154 -18.67 11.08 -10.35
N GLY A 155 -19.29 10.85 -11.49
CA GLY A 155 -18.71 11.16 -12.78
C GLY A 155 -19.77 11.36 -13.86
N GLU A 156 -19.34 12.02 -14.94
CA GLU A 156 -20.17 12.31 -16.10
C GLU A 156 -19.71 11.54 -17.33
N LEU A 157 -20.63 11.29 -18.25
CA LEU A 157 -20.31 10.71 -19.55
C LEU A 157 -19.68 11.76 -20.47
N HIS A 158 -18.77 11.36 -21.34
CA HIS A 158 -18.10 12.29 -22.26
C HIS A 158 -18.97 12.79 -23.43
N ARG A 159 -19.90 11.96 -23.91
CA ARG A 159 -20.71 12.25 -25.10
C ARG A 159 -22.20 12.15 -24.85
N LEU A 160 -22.61 11.44 -23.89
CA LEU A 160 -24.01 11.18 -23.54
C LEU A 160 -24.31 11.74 -22.15
N HIS A 161 -25.57 11.70 -21.79
CA HIS A 161 -26.00 12.08 -20.42
C HIS A 161 -26.64 10.87 -19.75
N TRP A 162 -26.47 10.78 -18.43
CA TRP A 162 -27.17 9.77 -17.66
C TRP A 162 -28.68 10.04 -17.74
N LYS A 163 -29.45 8.98 -17.73
CA LYS A 163 -30.93 9.13 -17.64
C LYS A 163 -31.29 9.58 -16.24
N GLU A 164 -32.21 10.55 -16.13
CA GLU A 164 -32.81 10.96 -14.87
C GLU A 164 -33.70 9.87 -14.29
#